data_f7b959a566548ecc8d482eb42beee826
#
_entry.id   f7b959a566548ecc8d482eb42beee826
#
_cell.length_a   1.000
_cell.length_b   1.000
_cell.length_c   1.000
_cell.angle_alpha   90.00
_cell.angle_beta   90.00
_cell.angle_gamma   90.00
#
_symmetry.space_group_name_H-M   'P 1'
#
loop_
_entity.id
_entity.type
_entity.pdbx_description
1 polymer ?
#
loop_
_entity_poly.entity_id
_entity_poly.type
_entity_poly.pdbx_seq_one_letter_code
_entity_poly.pdbx_strand_id
1 'polypeptide(L)'
;MERLSAEDQLILWPDEVWPQDIGAVGVLDGTSLLDSDGRFQIETVKQAVEGRLHLLPRFRQVLYVPRRGLGGPLWVDAPAFDLSDHIRV
;
A
#
# COMPACT_ATOMS: atom_id res chain seq x y z
N MET A 1 -10.24 6.64 -10.78
CA MET A 1 -9.46 5.76 -11.68
C MET A 1 -8.42 6.56 -12.43
N GLU A 2 -7.25 6.02 -12.54
CA GLU A 2 -6.12 6.67 -13.20
C GLU A 2 -5.35 5.64 -14.03
N ARG A 3 -4.96 6.00 -15.26
CA ARG A 3 -4.11 5.12 -16.06
C ARG A 3 -2.68 5.12 -15.55
N LEU A 4 -2.00 3.98 -15.70
CA LEU A 4 -0.59 3.89 -15.37
C LEU A 4 0.22 4.80 -16.30
N SER A 5 1.26 5.40 -15.75
CA SER A 5 2.26 6.12 -16.55
C SER A 5 3.08 5.14 -17.40
N ALA A 6 3.81 5.68 -18.37
CA ALA A 6 4.72 4.85 -19.16
C ALA A 6 5.79 4.18 -18.30
N GLU A 7 6.30 4.88 -17.30
CA GLU A 7 7.29 4.36 -16.35
C GLU A 7 6.71 3.21 -15.53
N ASP A 8 5.48 3.36 -15.03
CA ASP A 8 4.80 2.30 -14.27
C ASP A 8 4.63 1.05 -15.12
N GLN A 9 4.28 1.20 -16.39
CA GLN A 9 4.12 0.07 -17.31
C GLN A 9 5.43 -0.66 -17.60
N LEU A 10 6.55 0.05 -17.64
CA LEU A 10 7.87 -0.56 -17.80
C LEU A 10 8.24 -1.46 -16.63
N ILE A 11 7.76 -1.14 -15.43
CA ILE A 11 7.99 -1.97 -14.25
C ILE A 11 7.00 -3.14 -14.22
N LEU A 12 5.76 -2.90 -14.60
CA LEU A 12 4.71 -3.91 -14.59
C LEU A 12 5.00 -5.09 -15.52
N TRP A 13 5.53 -4.80 -16.68
CA TRP A 13 5.72 -5.81 -17.74
C TRP A 13 6.64 -6.97 -17.32
N PRO A 14 7.83 -6.73 -16.72
CA PRO A 14 8.67 -7.81 -16.23
C PRO A 14 8.20 -8.41 -14.90
N ASP A 15 7.21 -7.83 -14.23
CA ASP A 15 6.78 -8.23 -12.88
C ASP A 15 6.24 -9.66 -12.84
N GLU A 16 5.60 -10.13 -13.92
CA GLU A 16 5.11 -11.50 -14.00
C GLU A 16 6.23 -12.54 -13.92
N VAL A 17 7.42 -12.20 -14.42
CA VAL A 17 8.58 -13.09 -14.44
C VAL A 17 9.53 -12.79 -13.28
N TRP A 18 9.64 -11.53 -12.93
CA TRP A 18 10.54 -11.05 -11.88
C TRP A 18 9.84 -9.96 -11.08
N PRO A 19 9.22 -10.27 -9.94
CA PRO A 19 8.58 -9.27 -9.10
C PRO A 19 9.55 -8.16 -8.70
N GLN A 20 9.10 -6.91 -8.87
CA GLN A 20 9.90 -5.72 -8.60
C GLN A 20 9.34 -4.94 -7.41
N ASP A 21 9.13 -5.63 -6.29
CA ASP A 21 8.66 -5.00 -5.08
C ASP A 21 9.76 -4.14 -4.45
N ILE A 22 9.33 -3.06 -3.83
CA ILE A 22 10.21 -2.17 -3.08
C ILE A 22 9.86 -2.30 -1.60
N GLY A 23 10.88 -2.53 -0.79
CA GLY A 23 10.73 -2.62 0.65
C GLY A 23 11.66 -1.66 1.37
N ALA A 24 11.35 -1.38 2.63
CA ALA A 24 12.20 -0.56 3.49
C ALA A 24 12.14 -1.06 4.94
N VAL A 25 13.23 -0.86 5.66
CA VAL A 25 13.31 -1.13 7.10
C VAL A 25 13.72 0.16 7.80
N GLY A 26 12.93 0.55 8.81
CA GLY A 26 13.25 1.71 9.64
C GLY A 26 13.43 1.32 11.10
N VAL A 27 14.34 1.98 11.77
CA VAL A 27 14.53 1.82 13.21
C VAL A 27 14.16 3.15 13.89
N LEU A 28 13.21 3.09 14.80
CA LEU A 28 12.65 4.26 15.45
C LEU A 28 12.76 4.13 16.97
N ASP A 29 12.83 5.27 17.66
CA ASP A 29 12.64 5.29 19.11
C ASP A 29 11.16 5.03 19.40
N GLY A 30 10.85 3.83 19.87
CA GLY A 30 9.49 3.38 20.13
C GLY A 30 8.95 3.67 21.52
N THR A 31 9.66 4.43 22.34
CA THR A 31 9.26 4.66 23.75
C THR A 31 7.86 5.23 23.85
N SER A 32 7.49 6.16 22.97
CA SER A 32 6.15 6.76 22.94
C SER A 32 5.05 5.81 22.44
N LEU A 33 5.43 4.67 21.86
CA LEU A 33 4.51 3.66 21.34
C LEU A 33 4.28 2.51 22.33
N LEU A 34 4.84 2.59 23.51
CA LEU A 34 4.63 1.62 24.58
C LEU A 34 3.60 2.13 25.57
N ASP A 35 2.77 1.23 26.10
CA ASP A 35 1.87 1.55 27.20
C ASP A 35 2.62 1.50 28.56
N SER A 36 1.87 1.74 29.65
CA SER A 36 2.44 1.71 31.00
C SER A 36 3.00 0.34 31.40
N ASP A 37 2.54 -0.73 30.74
CA ASP A 37 2.99 -2.12 30.97
C ASP A 37 4.15 -2.51 30.05
N GLY A 38 4.64 -1.59 29.22
CA GLY A 38 5.71 -1.86 28.26
C GLY A 38 5.25 -2.59 27.01
N ARG A 39 3.96 -2.65 26.72
CA ARG A 39 3.42 -3.30 25.55
C ARG A 39 3.33 -2.35 24.37
N PHE A 40 3.64 -2.86 23.20
CA PHE A 40 3.54 -2.09 21.96
C PHE A 40 2.07 -1.79 21.59
N GLN A 41 1.78 -0.52 21.38
CA GLN A 41 0.42 -0.05 21.07
C GLN A 41 0.14 -0.08 19.57
N ILE A 42 -0.06 -1.26 19.01
CA ILE A 42 -0.30 -1.44 17.58
C ILE A 42 -1.56 -0.71 17.09
N GLU A 43 -2.60 -0.66 17.91
CA GLU A 43 -3.84 0.03 17.52
C GLU A 43 -3.64 1.53 17.33
N THR A 44 -2.80 2.14 18.13
CA THR A 44 -2.44 3.56 17.98
C THR A 44 -1.74 3.79 16.64
N VAL A 45 -0.84 2.90 16.25
CA VAL A 45 -0.15 2.97 14.96
C VAL A 45 -1.14 2.81 13.81
N LYS A 46 -2.03 1.83 13.89
CA LYS A 46 -3.06 1.61 12.88
C LYS A 46 -3.95 2.83 12.69
N GLN A 47 -4.40 3.43 13.78
CA GLN A 47 -5.23 4.64 13.72
C GLN A 47 -4.49 5.82 13.09
N ALA A 48 -3.22 5.99 13.41
CA ALA A 48 -2.40 7.06 12.82
C ALA A 48 -2.24 6.87 11.31
N VAL A 49 -2.00 5.65 10.85
CA VAL A 49 -1.90 5.34 9.42
C VAL A 49 -3.23 5.53 8.72
N GLU A 50 -4.31 5.02 9.29
CA GLU A 50 -5.67 5.13 8.72
C GLU A 50 -6.09 6.59 8.55
N GLY A 51 -5.78 7.43 9.53
CA GLY A 51 -6.09 8.86 9.48
C GLY A 51 -5.33 9.61 8.38
N ARG A 52 -4.28 9.04 7.81
CA ARG A 52 -3.45 9.66 6.79
C ARG A 52 -3.53 8.99 5.41
N LEU A 53 -4.25 7.88 5.29
CA LEU A 53 -4.35 7.16 4.01
C LEU A 53 -4.98 8.00 2.90
N HIS A 54 -5.86 8.93 3.25
CA HIS A 54 -6.47 9.84 2.26
C HIS A 54 -5.45 10.74 1.56
N LEU A 55 -4.28 10.92 2.18
CA LEU A 55 -3.17 11.69 1.59
C LEU A 55 -2.38 10.88 0.55
N LEU A 56 -2.53 9.56 0.58
CA LEU A 56 -1.82 8.64 -0.30
C LEU A 56 -2.80 7.64 -0.92
N PRO A 57 -3.67 8.09 -1.84
CA PRO A 57 -4.72 7.22 -2.41
C PRO A 57 -4.16 5.97 -3.07
N ARG A 58 -2.93 6.01 -3.59
CA ARG A 58 -2.29 4.86 -4.23
C ARG A 58 -2.19 3.65 -3.32
N PHE A 59 -2.06 3.85 -2.00
CA PHE A 59 -1.97 2.73 -1.04
C PHE A 59 -3.29 1.98 -0.85
N ARG A 60 -4.39 2.51 -1.37
CA ARG A 60 -5.69 1.86 -1.34
C ARG A 60 -6.13 1.37 -2.71
N GLN A 61 -5.27 1.44 -3.70
CA GLN A 61 -5.58 1.10 -5.07
C GLN A 61 -4.98 -0.23 -5.46
N VAL A 62 -5.65 -0.88 -6.40
CA VAL A 62 -5.18 -2.10 -7.04
C VAL A 62 -5.10 -1.89 -8.54
N LEU A 63 -4.33 -2.74 -9.19
CA LEU A 63 -4.19 -2.70 -10.63
C LEU A 63 -5.40 -3.38 -11.29
N TYR A 64 -5.97 -2.73 -12.28
CA TYR A 64 -6.97 -3.31 -13.15
C TYR A 64 -6.46 -3.31 -14.59
N VAL A 65 -6.41 -4.49 -15.19
CA VAL A 65 -6.00 -4.65 -16.59
C VAL A 65 -7.26 -4.90 -17.42
N PRO A 66 -7.68 -3.92 -18.23
CA PRO A 66 -8.87 -4.08 -19.08
C PRO A 66 -8.67 -5.18 -20.12
N ARG A 67 -9.78 -5.63 -20.68
CA ARG A 67 -9.75 -6.54 -21.83
C ARG A 67 -8.99 -5.90 -22.99
N ARG A 68 -8.38 -6.75 -23.80
CA ARG A 68 -7.65 -6.33 -24.99
C ARG A 68 -8.52 -5.40 -25.86
N GLY A 69 -7.96 -4.24 -26.20
CA GLY A 69 -8.65 -3.24 -27.02
C GLY A 69 -9.42 -2.19 -26.22
N LEU A 70 -9.51 -2.30 -24.88
CA LEU A 70 -10.22 -1.35 -24.03
C LEU A 70 -9.29 -0.37 -23.30
N GLY A 71 -8.05 -0.26 -23.73
CA GLY A 71 -7.07 0.65 -23.18
C GLY A 71 -6.04 -0.01 -22.28
N GLY A 72 -5.13 0.80 -21.74
CA GLY A 72 -4.06 0.33 -20.86
C GLY A 72 -4.50 0.06 -19.43
N PRO A 73 -3.57 -0.43 -18.59
CA PRO A 73 -3.84 -0.69 -17.18
C PRO A 73 -4.28 0.57 -16.42
N LEU A 74 -5.09 0.37 -15.39
CA LEU A 74 -5.65 1.43 -14.56
C LEU A 74 -5.39 1.15 -13.09
N TRP A 75 -5.18 2.22 -12.32
CA TRP A 75 -5.29 2.17 -10.87
C TRP A 75 -6.75 2.37 -10.47
N VAL A 76 -7.29 1.44 -9.70
CA VAL A 76 -8.67 1.51 -9.19
C VAL A 76 -8.68 1.31 -7.68
N ASP A 77 -9.67 1.89 -7.00
CA ASP A 77 -9.79 1.69 -5.57
C ASP A 77 -10.10 0.23 -5.25
N ALA A 78 -9.44 -0.30 -4.22
CA ALA A 78 -9.72 -1.66 -3.77
C ALA A 78 -11.15 -1.72 -3.20
N PRO A 79 -12.01 -2.63 -3.68
CA PRO A 79 -13.41 -2.66 -3.28
C PRO A 79 -13.63 -3.07 -1.83
N ALA A 80 -12.69 -3.80 -1.24
CA ALA A 80 -12.78 -4.32 0.13
C ALA A 80 -11.46 -4.10 0.86
N PHE A 81 -11.00 -2.85 0.93
CA PHE A 81 -9.76 -2.51 1.61
C PHE A 81 -9.93 -2.61 3.12
N ASP A 82 -9.06 -3.39 3.77
CA ASP A 82 -8.94 -3.46 5.22
C ASP A 82 -7.48 -3.22 5.61
N LEU A 83 -7.22 -2.12 6.31
CA LEU A 83 -5.87 -1.76 6.74
C LEU A 83 -5.22 -2.84 7.61
N SER A 84 -6.00 -3.55 8.40
CA SER A 84 -5.48 -4.61 9.27
C SER A 84 -4.80 -5.75 8.51
N ASP A 85 -5.16 -5.95 7.25
CA ASP A 85 -4.50 -6.94 6.39
C ASP A 85 -3.09 -6.53 5.98
N HIS A 86 -2.75 -5.26 6.12
CA HIS A 86 -1.50 -4.67 5.66
C HIS A 86 -0.55 -4.31 6.80
N ILE A 87 -1.00 -4.35 8.04
CA ILE A 87 -0.18 -4.05 9.22
C ILE A 87 -0.12 -5.29 10.09
N ARG A 88 1.09 -5.78 10.31
CA ARG A 88 1.34 -6.99 11.11
C ARG A 88 2.41 -6.73 12.16
N VAL A 89 2.29 -7.43 13.27
CA VAL A 89 3.25 -7.39 14.37
C VAL A 89 3.89 -8.76 14.53
#